data_8312cb5e6ec17aed68d7d4521222a191
#
_entry.id   8312cb5e6ec17aed68d7d4521222a191
#
_cell.length_a   1.000
_cell.length_b   1.000
_cell.length_c   1.000
_cell.angle_alpha   90.00
_cell.angle_beta   90.00
_cell.angle_gamma   90.00
#
_symmetry.space_group_name_H-M   'P 1'
#
loop_
_entity.id
_entity.type
_entity.pdbx_description
1 polymer ?
#
loop_
_entity_poly.entity_id
_entity_poly.type
_entity_poly.pdbx_seq_one_letter_code
_entity_poly.pdbx_strand_id
1 'polypeptide(L)'
;MILSARIKSEKLKVNPAPCEKFEIAPPITIPANALAVTVGADGVVSINTPGQTASTTVGQIQLASFVNPAGLDPHGQNLFVETTASGTATLGAAGTNGTGTLKQGFVETSNVNVVEELVAMIQTQRAYEINSKAIQTSDQMLARLGQL
;
A
#
# COMPACT_ATOMS: atom_id res chain seq x y z
N MET A 1 -6.41 -0.18 -0.61
CA MET A 1 -6.63 0.81 -1.69
C MET A 1 -5.26 1.17 -2.25
N ILE A 2 -4.99 0.76 -3.49
CA ILE A 2 -3.66 0.92 -4.07
C ILE A 2 -3.63 2.27 -4.76
N LEU A 3 -2.88 3.24 -4.23
CA LEU A 3 -2.56 4.50 -4.91
C LEU A 3 -1.50 4.16 -5.95
N SER A 4 -1.92 3.85 -7.17
CA SER A 4 -1.00 3.57 -8.27
C SER A 4 -0.63 4.87 -8.98
N ALA A 5 0.54 5.41 -8.67
CA ALA A 5 1.18 6.38 -9.54
C ALA A 5 1.70 5.63 -10.77
N ARG A 6 1.20 5.94 -11.96
CA ARG A 6 1.68 5.37 -13.22
C ARG A 6 3.08 5.93 -13.50
N ILE A 7 4.09 5.10 -13.36
CA ILE A 7 5.43 5.40 -13.84
C ILE A 7 5.40 5.21 -15.36
N LYS A 8 5.56 6.29 -16.11
CA LYS A 8 5.76 6.25 -17.55
C LYS A 8 7.11 5.58 -17.79
N SER A 9 7.11 4.42 -18.44
CA SER A 9 8.33 3.70 -18.80
C SER A 9 9.10 4.45 -19.88
N GLU A 10 9.81 5.49 -19.52
CA GLU A 10 10.85 6.08 -20.34
C GLU A 10 12.18 5.95 -19.61
N LYS A 11 12.95 4.96 -20.09
CA LYS A 11 14.38 4.71 -19.84
C LYS A 11 14.88 5.06 -18.43
N LEU A 12 14.90 4.03 -17.60
CA LEU A 12 15.66 4.00 -16.36
C LEU A 12 17.13 4.34 -16.66
N LYS A 13 17.51 5.60 -16.57
CA LYS A 13 18.90 5.98 -16.33
C LYS A 13 19.16 5.78 -14.85
N VAL A 14 19.84 4.68 -14.53
CA VAL A 14 20.38 4.45 -13.18
C VAL A 14 21.36 5.57 -12.86
N ASN A 15 20.91 6.55 -12.11
CA ASN A 15 21.77 7.53 -11.47
C ASN A 15 21.58 7.34 -9.96
N PRO A 16 22.62 7.03 -9.17
CA PRO A 16 22.49 6.82 -7.74
C PRO A 16 22.33 8.18 -7.04
N ALA A 17 21.13 8.73 -7.01
CA ALA A 17 20.78 9.87 -6.19
C ALA A 17 19.75 9.44 -5.12
N PRO A 18 19.96 9.78 -3.85
CA PRO A 18 19.11 9.38 -2.74
C PRO A 18 17.82 10.20 -2.77
N CYS A 19 16.79 9.69 -3.36
CA CYS A 19 15.38 10.10 -3.49
C CYS A 19 14.96 10.15 -4.97
N GLU A 20 14.62 9.03 -5.55
CA GLU A 20 13.86 9.02 -6.80
C GLU A 20 12.53 9.71 -6.55
N LYS A 21 12.36 10.87 -7.18
CA LYS A 21 11.08 11.58 -7.19
C LYS A 21 10.20 10.94 -8.25
N PHE A 22 9.14 10.27 -7.81
CA PHE A 22 8.13 9.75 -8.72
C PHE A 22 7.09 10.85 -8.97
N GLU A 23 6.88 11.19 -10.23
CA GLU A 23 5.89 12.19 -10.62
C GLU A 23 4.52 11.55 -10.78
N ILE A 24 3.47 12.24 -10.32
CA ILE A 24 2.09 11.85 -10.53
C ILE A 24 1.73 12.07 -11.99
N ALA A 25 1.08 11.12 -12.64
CA ALA A 25 0.55 11.28 -13.98
C ALA A 25 -0.99 11.45 -13.95
N PRO A 26 -1.56 12.49 -14.57
CA PRO A 26 -0.91 13.58 -15.28
C PRO A 26 -0.13 14.53 -14.35
N PRO A 27 0.95 15.18 -14.82
CA PRO A 27 1.76 16.04 -13.97
C PRO A 27 0.94 17.25 -13.50
N ILE A 28 0.96 17.48 -12.18
CA ILE A 28 0.27 18.60 -11.56
C ILE A 28 1.33 19.60 -11.13
N THR A 29 1.34 20.78 -11.77
CA THR A 29 2.28 21.84 -11.45
C THR A 29 1.65 22.82 -10.46
N ILE A 30 2.22 22.92 -9.27
CA ILE A 30 1.77 23.86 -8.24
C ILE A 30 2.62 25.12 -8.36
N PRO A 31 2.03 26.31 -8.63
CA PRO A 31 2.79 27.54 -8.69
C PRO A 31 3.36 27.92 -7.32
N ALA A 32 4.53 28.56 -7.32
CA ALA A 32 5.25 28.91 -6.10
C ALA A 32 4.53 29.96 -5.21
N ASN A 33 3.53 30.65 -5.74
CA ASN A 33 2.71 31.63 -5.03
C ASN A 33 1.44 31.01 -4.40
N ALA A 34 1.27 29.67 -4.43
CA ALA A 34 0.14 29.01 -3.79
C ALA A 34 0.24 29.10 -2.27
N LEU A 35 -0.82 29.60 -1.61
CA LEU A 35 -0.93 29.68 -0.15
C LEU A 35 -1.38 28.36 0.47
N ALA A 36 -2.30 27.68 -0.20
CA ALA A 36 -2.84 26.41 0.26
C ALA A 36 -3.20 25.49 -0.92
N VAL A 37 -3.03 24.19 -0.72
CA VAL A 37 -3.41 23.15 -1.68
C VAL A 37 -4.49 22.32 -1.03
N THR A 38 -5.61 22.14 -1.71
CA THR A 38 -6.74 21.33 -1.25
C THR A 38 -7.02 20.24 -2.27
N VAL A 39 -7.13 18.99 -1.80
CA VAL A 39 -7.48 17.85 -2.63
C VAL A 39 -8.89 17.40 -2.27
N GLY A 40 -9.78 17.43 -3.26
CA GLY A 40 -11.15 16.96 -3.13
C GLY A 40 -11.25 15.44 -3.02
N ALA A 41 -12.41 14.96 -2.57
CA ALA A 41 -12.68 13.53 -2.47
C ALA A 41 -12.71 12.82 -3.85
N ASP A 42 -12.97 13.57 -4.90
CA ASP A 42 -12.96 13.18 -6.31
C ASP A 42 -11.57 13.22 -6.96
N GLY A 43 -10.55 13.66 -6.20
CA GLY A 43 -9.17 13.81 -6.68
C GLY A 43 -8.86 15.15 -7.34
N VAL A 44 -9.79 16.08 -7.39
CA VAL A 44 -9.55 17.42 -7.92
C VAL A 44 -8.62 18.19 -6.99
N VAL A 45 -7.51 18.71 -7.55
CA VAL A 45 -6.52 19.49 -6.84
C VAL A 45 -6.78 20.98 -7.10
N SER A 46 -7.10 21.71 -6.05
CA SER A 46 -7.36 23.14 -6.08
C SER A 46 -6.34 23.89 -5.23
N ILE A 47 -5.97 25.08 -5.69
CA ILE A 47 -5.03 25.97 -5.00
C ILE A 47 -5.69 27.31 -4.67
N ASN A 48 -5.27 27.89 -3.56
CA ASN A 48 -5.60 29.27 -3.24
C ASN A 48 -4.37 30.14 -3.50
N THR A 49 -4.55 31.20 -4.29
CA THR A 49 -3.51 32.19 -4.57
C THR A 49 -3.81 33.52 -3.86
N PRO A 50 -2.77 34.28 -3.44
CA PRO A 50 -2.98 35.59 -2.81
C PRO A 50 -3.67 36.54 -3.79
N GLY A 51 -4.71 37.24 -3.30
CA GLY A 51 -5.48 38.18 -4.11
C GLY A 51 -6.68 37.63 -4.86
N GLN A 52 -6.92 36.32 -4.79
CA GLN A 52 -8.13 35.69 -5.33
C GLN A 52 -8.92 35.03 -4.21
N THR A 53 -10.22 35.29 -4.19
CA THR A 53 -11.17 34.66 -3.24
C THR A 53 -11.65 33.28 -3.70
N ALA A 54 -11.49 32.98 -4.99
CA ALA A 54 -11.88 31.69 -5.57
C ALA A 54 -10.68 30.74 -5.68
N SER A 55 -10.85 29.50 -5.30
CA SER A 55 -9.85 28.43 -5.52
C SER A 55 -9.76 28.10 -7.01
N THR A 56 -8.53 27.97 -7.52
CA THR A 56 -8.26 27.60 -8.91
C THR A 56 -7.91 26.11 -8.99
N THR A 57 -8.58 25.37 -9.86
CA THR A 57 -8.25 23.96 -10.12
C THR A 57 -6.98 23.85 -10.97
N VAL A 58 -6.00 23.07 -10.49
CA VAL A 58 -4.71 22.88 -11.15
C VAL A 58 -4.61 21.55 -11.88
N GLY A 59 -5.32 20.53 -11.37
CA GLY A 59 -5.31 19.20 -11.96
C GLY A 59 -6.19 18.23 -11.21
N GLN A 60 -6.15 16.97 -11.63
CA GLN A 60 -6.88 15.88 -10.99
C GLN A 60 -5.99 14.67 -10.82
N ILE A 61 -5.99 14.10 -9.62
CA ILE A 61 -5.31 12.85 -9.31
C ILE A 61 -6.19 11.71 -9.84
N GLN A 62 -5.60 10.86 -10.67
CA GLN A 62 -6.27 9.67 -11.21
C GLN A 62 -5.87 8.43 -10.40
N LEU A 63 -6.84 7.54 -10.18
CA LEU A 63 -6.62 6.23 -9.58
C LEU A 63 -6.56 5.17 -10.67
N ALA A 64 -5.63 4.23 -10.53
CA ALA A 64 -5.53 3.07 -11.39
C ALA A 64 -6.25 1.88 -10.75
N SER A 65 -7.09 1.22 -11.51
CA SER A 65 -7.76 -0.02 -11.15
C SER A 65 -7.27 -1.14 -12.07
N PHE A 66 -7.09 -2.34 -11.52
CA PHE A 66 -6.62 -3.52 -12.22
C PHE A 66 -7.62 -4.65 -12.08
N VAL A 67 -7.75 -5.46 -13.13
CA VAL A 67 -8.62 -6.65 -13.11
C VAL A 67 -8.13 -7.67 -12.08
N ASN A 68 -6.81 -7.83 -11.97
CA ASN A 68 -6.19 -8.73 -10.99
C ASN A 68 -5.07 -8.00 -10.24
N PRO A 69 -5.37 -7.36 -9.09
CA PRO A 69 -4.35 -6.64 -8.30
C PRO A 69 -3.23 -7.55 -7.75
N ALA A 70 -3.51 -8.84 -7.53
CA ALA A 70 -2.52 -9.80 -7.04
C ALA A 70 -1.43 -10.13 -8.08
N GLY A 71 -1.69 -9.85 -9.36
CA GLY A 71 -0.73 -10.03 -10.44
C GLY A 71 0.25 -8.87 -10.64
N LEU A 72 0.18 -7.82 -9.82
CA LEU A 72 1.10 -6.70 -9.88
C LEU A 72 2.48 -7.09 -9.33
N ASP A 73 3.55 -6.63 -9.98
CA ASP A 73 4.93 -6.85 -9.54
C ASP A 73 5.37 -5.73 -8.57
N PRO A 74 5.77 -6.06 -7.33
CA PRO A 74 6.23 -5.06 -6.37
C PRO A 74 7.64 -4.57 -6.72
N HIS A 75 7.79 -3.28 -7.01
CA HIS A 75 9.07 -2.65 -7.35
C HIS A 75 9.79 -2.01 -6.14
N GLY A 76 9.26 -2.17 -4.94
CA GLY A 76 9.75 -1.51 -3.73
C GLY A 76 9.13 -0.13 -3.51
N GLN A 77 9.35 0.47 -2.33
CA GLN A 77 8.81 1.79 -1.95
C GLN A 77 7.28 1.93 -2.14
N ASN A 78 6.53 0.84 -1.94
CA ASN A 78 5.08 0.76 -2.18
C ASN A 78 4.67 1.03 -3.64
N LEU A 79 5.59 0.83 -4.60
CA LEU A 79 5.34 0.95 -6.02
C LEU A 79 5.09 -0.42 -6.63
N PHE A 80 4.15 -0.47 -7.58
CA PHE A 80 3.77 -1.66 -8.30
C PHE A 80 3.83 -1.41 -9.80
N VAL A 81 4.27 -2.41 -10.55
CA VAL A 81 4.35 -2.39 -12.01
C VAL A 81 3.30 -3.34 -12.58
N GLU A 82 2.64 -2.92 -13.66
CA GLU A 82 1.69 -3.78 -14.37
C GLU A 82 2.41 -4.95 -15.05
N THR A 83 1.78 -6.12 -14.99
CA THR A 83 2.23 -7.33 -15.67
C THR A 83 1.14 -7.88 -16.58
N THR A 84 1.47 -8.87 -17.40
CA THR A 84 0.47 -9.58 -18.20
C THR A 84 -0.59 -10.27 -17.35
N ALA A 85 -0.25 -10.64 -16.11
CA ALA A 85 -1.15 -11.29 -15.15
C ALA A 85 -2.09 -10.30 -14.45
N SER A 86 -1.69 -9.04 -14.26
CA SER A 86 -2.53 -8.00 -13.67
C SER A 86 -3.53 -7.39 -14.66
N GLY A 87 -3.22 -7.47 -15.95
CA GLY A 87 -3.91 -6.71 -17.00
C GLY A 87 -3.49 -5.25 -17.04
N THR A 88 -4.00 -4.51 -18.01
CA THR A 88 -3.72 -3.08 -18.20
C THR A 88 -4.42 -2.23 -17.16
N ALA A 89 -3.75 -1.15 -16.73
CA ALA A 89 -4.32 -0.19 -15.80
C ALA A 89 -5.51 0.56 -16.41
N THR A 90 -6.65 0.54 -15.73
CA THR A 90 -7.81 1.39 -16.07
C THR A 90 -7.75 2.63 -15.18
N LEU A 91 -7.52 3.79 -15.78
CA LEU A 91 -7.43 5.06 -15.08
C LEU A 91 -8.82 5.69 -14.93
N GLY A 92 -9.10 6.24 -13.75
CA GLY A 92 -10.37 6.91 -13.46
C GLY A 92 -10.24 7.97 -12.37
N ALA A 93 -11.23 8.82 -12.28
CA ALA A 93 -11.35 9.75 -11.15
C ALA A 93 -11.67 8.98 -9.86
N ALA A 94 -11.24 9.50 -8.72
CA ALA A 94 -11.60 8.92 -7.43
C ALA A 94 -13.12 8.94 -7.24
N GLY A 95 -13.65 7.89 -6.62
CA GLY A 95 -15.11 7.73 -6.40
C GLY A 95 -15.91 7.28 -7.62
N THR A 96 -15.26 6.99 -8.77
CA THR A 96 -15.93 6.47 -9.97
C THR A 96 -15.52 5.02 -10.22
N ASN A 97 -16.34 4.26 -10.98
CA ASN A 97 -16.03 2.89 -11.40
C ASN A 97 -15.58 1.93 -10.27
N GLY A 98 -16.15 2.08 -9.06
CA GLY A 98 -15.78 1.26 -7.92
C GLY A 98 -14.46 1.64 -7.25
N THR A 99 -13.79 2.71 -7.66
CA THR A 99 -12.63 3.25 -6.96
C THR A 99 -13.05 4.01 -5.70
N GLY A 100 -12.23 3.95 -4.65
CA GLY A 100 -12.49 4.69 -3.41
C GLY A 100 -12.29 6.20 -3.55
N THR A 101 -12.74 6.95 -2.55
CA THR A 101 -12.54 8.40 -2.47
C THR A 101 -11.19 8.74 -1.84
N LEU A 102 -10.63 9.91 -2.18
CA LEU A 102 -9.41 10.43 -1.58
C LEU A 102 -9.71 11.23 -0.31
N LYS A 103 -8.79 11.15 0.65
CA LYS A 103 -8.81 11.99 1.85
C LYS A 103 -7.45 12.63 2.04
N GLN A 104 -7.41 13.96 2.06
CA GLN A 104 -6.19 14.73 2.35
C GLN A 104 -5.93 14.75 3.86
N GLY A 105 -4.64 14.73 4.25
CA GLY A 105 -4.22 14.85 5.66
C GLY A 105 -4.34 13.58 6.48
N PHE A 106 -4.60 12.44 5.86
CA PHE A 106 -4.68 11.14 6.52
C PHE A 106 -3.57 10.20 6.03
N VAL A 107 -3.09 9.39 6.94
CA VAL A 107 -2.18 8.28 6.65
C VAL A 107 -2.90 6.99 6.97
N GLU A 108 -2.86 6.03 6.05
CA GLU A 108 -3.45 4.71 6.29
C GLU A 108 -2.58 3.95 7.31
N THR A 109 -3.22 3.47 8.37
CA THR A 109 -2.59 2.63 9.39
C THR A 109 -2.96 1.18 9.16
N SER A 110 -2.15 0.25 9.71
CA SER A 110 -2.44 -1.18 9.65
C SER A 110 -3.78 -1.49 10.31
N ASN A 111 -4.61 -2.32 9.66
CA ASN A 111 -5.86 -2.84 10.22
C ASN A 111 -5.63 -4.10 11.08
N VAL A 112 -4.37 -4.45 11.37
CA VAL A 112 -4.01 -5.59 12.20
C VAL A 112 -4.15 -5.21 13.68
N ASN A 113 -4.95 -5.97 14.41
CA ASN A 113 -5.04 -5.84 15.87
C ASN A 113 -3.85 -6.57 16.52
N VAL A 114 -2.88 -5.79 16.97
CA VAL A 114 -1.64 -6.32 17.55
C VAL A 114 -1.91 -7.26 18.73
N VAL A 115 -2.95 -6.99 19.52
CA VAL A 115 -3.31 -7.81 20.70
C VAL A 115 -3.79 -9.20 20.27
N GLU A 116 -4.64 -9.27 19.24
CA GLU A 116 -5.13 -10.56 18.70
C GLU A 116 -3.99 -11.38 18.12
N GLU A 117 -3.09 -10.74 17.37
CA GLU A 117 -1.93 -11.43 16.79
C GLU A 117 -0.96 -11.93 17.87
N LEU A 118 -0.75 -11.16 18.94
CA LEU A 118 0.05 -11.60 20.06
C LEU A 118 -0.59 -12.79 20.80
N VAL A 119 -1.90 -12.78 20.99
CA VAL A 119 -2.62 -13.91 21.59
C VAL A 119 -2.52 -15.15 20.72
N ALA A 120 -2.68 -15.02 19.40
CA ALA A 120 -2.52 -16.12 18.45
C ALA A 120 -1.09 -16.69 18.48
N MET A 121 -0.08 -15.82 18.57
CA MET A 121 1.32 -16.23 18.73
C MET A 121 1.53 -17.02 20.03
N ILE A 122 1.02 -16.54 21.16
CA ILE A 122 1.12 -17.23 22.46
C ILE A 122 0.43 -18.60 22.41
N GLN A 123 -0.74 -18.69 21.79
CA GLN A 123 -1.46 -19.96 21.61
C GLN A 123 -0.63 -20.96 20.79
N THR A 124 -0.02 -20.49 19.70
CA THR A 124 0.85 -21.31 18.85
C THR A 124 2.09 -21.80 19.61
N GLN A 125 2.71 -20.93 20.40
CA GLN A 125 3.84 -21.30 21.25
C GLN A 125 3.46 -22.35 22.28
N ARG A 126 2.32 -22.19 22.95
CA ARG A 126 1.82 -23.18 23.92
C ARG A 126 1.49 -24.53 23.26
N ALA A 127 0.90 -24.51 22.06
CA ALA A 127 0.65 -25.74 21.31
C ALA A 127 1.96 -26.46 20.96
N TYR A 128 3.00 -25.72 20.56
CA TYR A 128 4.31 -26.28 20.31
C TYR A 128 4.95 -26.89 21.58
N GLU A 129 4.86 -26.22 22.73
CA GLU A 129 5.37 -26.70 24.00
C GLU A 129 4.64 -28.01 24.44
N ILE A 130 3.32 -28.06 24.31
CA ILE A 130 2.52 -29.24 24.63
C ILE A 130 2.92 -30.42 23.74
N ASN A 131 3.05 -30.18 22.42
CA ASN A 131 3.47 -31.21 21.48
C ASN A 131 4.88 -31.74 21.81
N SER A 132 5.81 -30.85 22.12
CA SER A 132 7.17 -31.19 22.52
C SER A 132 7.19 -32.03 23.80
N LYS A 133 6.41 -31.67 24.82
CA LYS A 133 6.27 -32.43 26.04
C LYS A 133 5.63 -33.81 25.82
N ALA A 134 4.63 -33.88 24.95
CA ALA A 134 3.98 -35.14 24.60
C ALA A 134 4.98 -36.12 23.96
N ILE A 135 5.83 -35.64 23.04
CA ILE A 135 6.89 -36.44 22.41
C ILE A 135 7.88 -36.93 23.47
N GLN A 136 8.38 -36.02 24.33
CA GLN A 136 9.31 -36.40 25.42
C GLN A 136 8.73 -37.43 26.37
N THR A 137 7.43 -37.31 26.71
CA THR A 137 6.75 -38.28 27.56
C THR A 137 6.61 -39.64 26.86
N SER A 138 6.33 -39.66 25.57
CA SER A 138 6.29 -40.88 24.76
C SER A 138 7.66 -41.57 24.71
N ASP A 139 8.72 -40.81 24.50
CA ASP A 139 10.10 -41.32 24.48
C ASP A 139 10.50 -41.91 25.83
N GLN A 140 10.13 -41.27 26.93
CA GLN A 140 10.38 -41.77 28.29
C GLN A 140 9.60 -43.05 28.55
N MET A 141 8.35 -43.21 28.11
CA MET A 141 7.58 -44.42 28.22
C MET A 141 8.20 -45.59 27.41
N LEU A 142 8.63 -45.31 26.18
CA LEU A 142 9.32 -46.28 25.34
C LEU A 142 10.66 -46.71 25.94
N ALA A 143 11.44 -45.79 26.53
CA ALA A 143 12.69 -46.10 27.19
C ALA A 143 12.48 -47.00 28.42
N ARG A 144 11.39 -46.83 29.19
CA ARG A 144 11.05 -47.73 30.32
C ARG A 144 10.60 -49.11 29.87
N LEU A 145 9.86 -49.19 28.75
CA LEU A 145 9.46 -50.49 28.19
C LEU A 145 10.65 -51.30 27.64
N GLY A 146 11.69 -50.62 27.16
CA GLY A 146 12.91 -51.26 26.68
C GLY A 146 13.87 -51.72 27.79
N GLN A 147 13.58 -51.43 29.06
CA GLN A 147 14.37 -51.84 30.24
C GLN A 147 13.75 -53.03 31.01
N LEU A 148 12.60 -53.54 30.57
CA LEU A 148 11.93 -54.73 31.05
C LEU A 148 12.25 -55.93 30.17
#